data_d0537d4308f12b8b11874d2a47c7585f
#
_entry.id   d0537d4308f12b8b11874d2a47c7585f
#
_cell.length_a   1.000
_cell.length_b   1.000
_cell.length_c   1.000
_cell.angle_alpha   90.00
_cell.angle_beta   90.00
_cell.angle_gamma   90.00
#
_symmetry.space_group_name_H-M   'P 1'
#
loop_
_entity.id
_entity.type
_entity.pdbx_description
1 polymer ?
#
loop_
_entity_poly.entity_id
_entity_poly.type
_entity_poly.pdbx_seq_one_letter_code
_entity_poly.pdbx_strand_id
1 'polypeptide(L)'
;MTQSPSPQPLTEAQTRRILQAVDAQFDAQLAFTQDLVRFPSLREQEHTAQDFLYEAMRQRGFAMDRWRIDVKDIESHPGFGPVTVSYENAFNVVGTYRPEQQAGRSLILNGHIDVVPTGPVDMWSRSPWDPAIIDGWMYGRGAADMKAGLAANLYAYDAVRAAGYAPAAPIYFQSVVEEECTGNGALAALLRGYQADAVIIPEPEENMLVRANVGVLWFKVRVQGHPTHTREMANGFNAIDAAYAAIQALRGLEAKWNGQHHCHRHFEHLDHPINFNIGKIEGGDWPSTVPPWCEFDVRAAIYPGTTADEAREQIDACLRDAATDPRFGGTPPEVTYTGFYAEGYVLEEGSDAENTLRECHKQAFQSDLESFTTPGYLDARVFVIYGNMPTLVYGPKSLDIHGFDERVHIESLRLITKAIALFIAQWCGVTDLGDSDPGETREGR
;
A
#
# COMPACT_ATOMS: atom_id res chain seq x y z
N MET A 1 1.95 13.60 -28.70
CA MET A 1 2.17 14.19 -27.37
C MET A 1 3.54 14.84 -27.40
N THR A 2 3.64 16.15 -27.26
CA THR A 2 4.92 16.87 -27.16
C THR A 2 5.51 16.51 -25.81
N GLN A 3 6.69 15.90 -25.78
CA GLN A 3 7.41 15.63 -24.52
C GLN A 3 7.62 16.96 -23.78
N SER A 4 7.17 17.02 -22.53
CA SER A 4 7.50 18.15 -21.65
C SER A 4 9.02 18.27 -21.52
N PRO A 5 9.60 19.47 -21.55
CA PRO A 5 11.04 19.64 -21.47
C PRO A 5 11.55 19.03 -20.16
N SER A 6 12.72 18.39 -20.23
CA SER A 6 13.35 17.87 -19.00
C SER A 6 13.68 19.03 -18.07
N PRO A 7 13.30 18.95 -16.77
CA PRO A 7 13.64 19.99 -15.80
C PRO A 7 15.16 20.18 -15.71
N GLN A 8 15.59 21.43 -15.47
CA GLN A 8 16.98 21.69 -15.21
C GLN A 8 17.39 21.16 -13.84
N PRO A 9 18.57 20.56 -13.68
CA PRO A 9 19.08 20.15 -12.37
C PRO A 9 19.08 21.31 -11.39
N LEU A 10 18.76 21.01 -10.12
CA LEU A 10 18.83 22.00 -9.04
C LEU A 10 20.28 22.48 -8.85
N THR A 11 20.44 23.77 -8.59
CA THR A 11 21.74 24.31 -8.14
C THR A 11 22.03 23.84 -6.71
N GLU A 12 23.31 23.83 -6.31
CA GLU A 12 23.70 23.50 -4.92
C GLU A 12 23.01 24.41 -3.89
N ALA A 13 22.79 25.67 -4.22
CA ALA A 13 22.10 26.61 -3.34
C ALA A 13 20.62 26.23 -3.15
N GLN A 14 19.92 25.90 -4.23
CA GLN A 14 18.53 25.42 -4.19
C GLN A 14 18.41 24.13 -3.37
N THR A 15 19.24 23.13 -3.68
CA THR A 15 19.30 21.87 -2.93
C THR A 15 19.49 22.12 -1.44
N ARG A 16 20.47 22.93 -1.06
CA ARG A 16 20.74 23.25 0.37
C ARG A 16 19.56 23.90 1.05
N ARG A 17 18.91 24.88 0.40
CA ARG A 17 17.75 25.60 0.97
C ARG A 17 16.58 24.63 1.21
N ILE A 18 16.29 23.74 0.27
CA ILE A 18 15.22 22.72 0.40
C ILE A 18 15.54 21.76 1.55
N LEU A 19 16.76 21.21 1.62
CA LEU A 19 17.16 20.29 2.69
C LEU A 19 17.06 20.95 4.07
N GLN A 20 17.49 22.22 4.20
CA GLN A 20 17.35 23.00 5.45
C GLN A 20 15.89 23.27 5.82
N ALA A 21 15.02 23.50 4.84
CA ALA A 21 13.60 23.70 5.08
C ALA A 21 12.92 22.42 5.62
N VAL A 22 13.31 21.24 5.12
CA VAL A 22 12.86 19.96 5.70
C VAL A 22 13.29 19.85 7.16
N ASP A 23 14.57 20.10 7.45
CA ASP A 23 15.08 20.02 8.83
C ASP A 23 14.34 21.00 9.77
N ALA A 24 14.03 22.22 9.31
CA ALA A 24 13.34 23.23 10.08
C ALA A 24 11.85 22.89 10.39
N GLN A 25 11.21 22.06 9.56
CA GLN A 25 9.80 21.68 9.70
C GLN A 25 9.61 20.26 10.24
N PHE A 26 10.69 19.53 10.52
CA PHE A 26 10.59 18.10 10.82
C PHE A 26 9.84 17.80 12.12
N ASP A 27 10.00 18.61 13.17
CA ASP A 27 9.23 18.45 14.41
C ASP A 27 7.73 18.64 14.18
N ALA A 28 7.33 19.57 13.31
CA ALA A 28 5.93 19.73 12.92
C ALA A 28 5.41 18.53 12.11
N GLN A 29 6.24 17.95 11.24
CA GLN A 29 5.91 16.70 10.54
C GLN A 29 5.70 15.55 11.52
N LEU A 30 6.55 15.39 12.52
CA LEU A 30 6.40 14.35 13.53
C LEU A 30 5.10 14.54 14.34
N ALA A 31 4.79 15.75 14.76
CA ALA A 31 3.54 16.06 15.47
C ALA A 31 2.31 15.74 14.59
N PHE A 32 2.34 16.15 13.33
CA PHE A 32 1.27 15.84 12.36
C PHE A 32 1.10 14.33 12.16
N THR A 33 2.21 13.59 12.04
CA THR A 33 2.17 12.12 11.90
C THR A 33 1.56 11.48 13.16
N GLN A 34 1.94 11.94 14.36
CA GLN A 34 1.33 11.46 15.61
C GLN A 34 -0.17 11.75 15.64
N ASP A 35 -0.62 12.96 15.23
CA ASP A 35 -2.04 13.27 15.17
C ASP A 35 -2.79 12.34 14.20
N LEU A 36 -2.20 12.05 13.05
CA LEU A 36 -2.78 11.15 12.06
C LEU A 36 -2.87 9.70 12.57
N VAL A 37 -1.88 9.22 13.32
CA VAL A 37 -1.87 7.87 13.92
C VAL A 37 -2.98 7.71 14.97
N ARG A 38 -3.40 8.78 15.65
CA ARG A 38 -4.50 8.74 16.63
C ARG A 38 -5.86 8.41 16.03
N PHE A 39 -6.03 8.52 14.71
CA PHE A 39 -7.24 8.10 14.03
C PHE A 39 -7.19 6.59 13.73
N PRO A 40 -8.04 5.76 14.33
CA PRO A 40 -8.08 4.32 14.05
C PRO A 40 -8.78 4.07 12.71
N SER A 41 -8.08 4.33 11.62
CA SER A 41 -8.57 4.18 10.25
C SER A 41 -8.60 2.72 9.80
N LEU A 42 -9.21 1.86 10.60
CA LEU A 42 -9.53 0.50 10.23
C LEU A 42 -10.50 0.48 9.06
N ARG A 43 -10.52 -0.62 8.31
CA ARG A 43 -11.46 -0.83 7.21
C ARG A 43 -12.89 -0.45 7.64
N GLU A 44 -13.63 0.31 6.83
CA GLU A 44 -14.95 0.92 7.08
C GLU A 44 -14.94 2.12 8.06
N GLN A 45 -13.80 2.49 8.67
CA GLN A 45 -13.68 3.58 9.66
C GLN A 45 -12.71 4.70 9.22
N GLU A 46 -12.21 4.67 7.98
CA GLU A 46 -11.17 5.56 7.45
C GLU A 46 -11.61 7.02 7.33
N HIS A 47 -12.91 7.26 7.26
CA HIS A 47 -13.50 8.57 6.94
C HIS A 47 -13.05 9.70 7.87
N THR A 48 -12.80 9.43 9.15
CA THR A 48 -12.34 10.44 10.11
C THR A 48 -10.90 10.88 9.86
N ALA A 49 -10.02 9.93 9.51
CA ALA A 49 -8.65 10.20 9.11
C ALA A 49 -8.60 10.92 7.76
N GLN A 50 -9.48 10.56 6.84
CA GLN A 50 -9.64 11.25 5.54
C GLN A 50 -10.12 12.69 5.73
N ASP A 51 -11.02 12.97 6.67
CA ASP A 51 -11.46 14.33 6.98
C ASP A 51 -10.30 15.18 7.53
N PHE A 52 -9.45 14.59 8.36
CA PHE A 52 -8.24 15.27 8.87
C PHE A 52 -7.26 15.60 7.72
N LEU A 53 -6.97 14.66 6.83
CA LEU A 53 -6.11 14.88 5.66
C LEU A 53 -6.73 15.88 4.66
N TYR A 54 -8.02 15.79 4.42
CA TYR A 54 -8.73 16.75 3.58
C TYR A 54 -8.51 18.19 4.07
N GLU A 55 -8.70 18.42 5.36
CA GLU A 55 -8.51 19.74 5.94
C GLU A 55 -7.06 20.18 5.89
N ALA A 56 -6.11 19.28 6.16
CA ALA A 56 -4.68 19.56 6.06
C ALA A 56 -4.24 19.96 4.65
N MET A 57 -4.78 19.30 3.62
CA MET A 57 -4.53 19.63 2.21
C MET A 57 -5.22 20.95 1.81
N ARG A 58 -6.46 21.16 2.27
CA ARG A 58 -7.21 22.40 2.02
C ARG A 58 -6.51 23.63 2.58
N GLN A 59 -5.93 23.53 3.79
CA GLN A 59 -5.16 24.61 4.41
C GLN A 59 -3.88 24.97 3.62
N ARG A 60 -3.34 24.05 2.83
CA ARG A 60 -2.23 24.29 1.91
C ARG A 60 -2.65 24.95 0.59
N GLY A 61 -3.95 25.23 0.44
CA GLY A 61 -4.50 25.89 -0.75
C GLY A 61 -4.70 24.94 -1.94
N PHE A 62 -4.72 23.62 -1.72
CA PHE A 62 -4.99 22.68 -2.80
C PHE A 62 -6.47 22.70 -3.22
N ALA A 63 -6.71 22.47 -4.51
CA ALA A 63 -8.06 22.17 -4.99
C ALA A 63 -8.44 20.76 -4.56
N MET A 64 -9.51 20.65 -3.77
CA MET A 64 -9.88 19.40 -3.10
C MET A 64 -10.92 18.62 -3.89
N ASP A 65 -10.72 17.32 -3.99
CA ASP A 65 -11.68 16.33 -4.47
C ASP A 65 -11.83 15.24 -3.40
N ARG A 66 -13.03 15.04 -2.89
CA ARG A 66 -13.39 14.00 -1.92
C ARG A 66 -14.62 13.27 -2.40
N TRP A 67 -14.51 11.99 -2.66
CA TRP A 67 -15.63 11.20 -3.15
C TRP A 67 -15.68 9.84 -2.48
N ARG A 68 -16.90 9.32 -2.36
CA ARG A 68 -17.12 7.93 -1.98
C ARG A 68 -16.92 7.04 -3.21
N ILE A 69 -16.21 5.93 -3.02
CA ILE A 69 -16.04 4.94 -4.08
C ILE A 69 -17.38 4.25 -4.35
N ASP A 70 -17.86 4.33 -5.59
CA ASP A 70 -18.99 3.51 -6.06
C ASP A 70 -18.42 2.25 -6.72
N VAL A 71 -18.75 1.09 -6.16
CA VAL A 71 -18.28 -0.21 -6.67
C VAL A 71 -18.66 -0.41 -8.14
N LYS A 72 -19.83 0.10 -8.57
CA LYS A 72 -20.29 -0.01 -9.95
C LYS A 72 -19.39 0.68 -10.97
N ASP A 73 -18.67 1.72 -10.54
CA ASP A 73 -17.77 2.47 -11.42
C ASP A 73 -16.47 1.70 -11.68
N ILE A 74 -16.13 0.71 -10.84
CA ILE A 74 -14.86 -0.01 -10.87
C ILE A 74 -14.98 -1.52 -11.06
N GLU A 75 -16.14 -2.14 -10.77
CA GLU A 75 -16.30 -3.61 -10.72
C GLU A 75 -16.05 -4.32 -12.06
N SER A 76 -16.21 -3.63 -13.19
CA SER A 76 -15.94 -4.21 -14.52
C SER A 76 -14.46 -4.13 -14.93
N HIS A 77 -13.61 -3.49 -14.14
CA HIS A 77 -12.21 -3.30 -14.48
C HIS A 77 -11.38 -4.53 -14.05
N PRO A 78 -10.42 -5.01 -14.87
CA PRO A 78 -9.60 -6.20 -14.53
C PRO A 78 -8.77 -6.04 -13.25
N GLY A 79 -8.50 -4.81 -12.82
CA GLY A 79 -7.80 -4.52 -11.56
C GLY A 79 -8.68 -4.56 -10.31
N PHE A 80 -9.98 -4.82 -10.44
CA PHE A 80 -10.93 -4.81 -9.34
C PHE A 80 -10.75 -5.98 -8.39
N GLY A 81 -10.68 -5.69 -7.08
CA GLY A 81 -10.73 -6.67 -6.01
C GLY A 81 -12.17 -6.88 -5.49
N PRO A 82 -12.64 -8.14 -5.29
CA PRO A 82 -13.98 -8.42 -4.78
C PRO A 82 -14.26 -7.73 -3.43
N VAL A 83 -15.42 -7.08 -3.32
CA VAL A 83 -15.83 -6.32 -2.14
C VAL A 83 -16.75 -7.18 -1.27
N THR A 84 -16.41 -7.31 0.02
CA THR A 84 -17.18 -8.08 1.00
C THR A 84 -17.68 -7.25 2.19
N VAL A 85 -17.42 -5.93 2.18
CA VAL A 85 -17.82 -4.97 3.22
C VAL A 85 -18.57 -3.79 2.61
N SER A 86 -19.17 -2.95 3.45
CA SER A 86 -19.82 -1.74 2.99
C SER A 86 -18.82 -0.66 2.58
N TYR A 87 -19.02 -0.04 1.42
CA TYR A 87 -18.25 1.14 0.99
C TYR A 87 -18.96 2.47 1.35
N GLU A 88 -19.87 2.46 2.32
CA GLU A 88 -20.57 3.68 2.75
C GLU A 88 -19.60 4.76 3.25
N ASN A 89 -18.53 4.35 3.93
CA ASN A 89 -17.48 5.20 4.46
C ASN A 89 -16.16 5.16 3.67
N ALA A 90 -16.11 4.48 2.53
CA ALA A 90 -14.92 4.38 1.70
C ALA A 90 -14.75 5.64 0.84
N PHE A 91 -14.11 6.67 1.41
CA PHE A 91 -13.82 7.93 0.73
C PHE A 91 -12.36 8.02 0.33
N ASN A 92 -12.10 8.33 -0.93
CA ASN A 92 -10.80 8.83 -1.36
C ASN A 92 -10.74 10.36 -1.24
N VAL A 93 -9.55 10.88 -0.98
CA VAL A 93 -9.26 12.31 -0.94
C VAL A 93 -8.08 12.62 -1.84
N VAL A 94 -8.24 13.60 -2.72
CA VAL A 94 -7.15 14.13 -3.55
C VAL A 94 -7.07 15.64 -3.41
N GLY A 95 -5.89 16.12 -3.04
CA GLY A 95 -5.52 17.54 -3.09
C GLY A 95 -4.71 17.82 -4.34
N THR A 96 -5.12 18.76 -5.15
CA THR A 96 -4.44 19.13 -6.39
C THR A 96 -3.78 20.50 -6.28
N TYR A 97 -2.45 20.53 -6.44
CA TYR A 97 -1.71 21.74 -6.71
C TYR A 97 -1.59 21.95 -8.23
N ARG A 98 -1.83 23.17 -8.70
CA ARG A 98 -1.60 23.57 -10.10
C ARG A 98 -0.83 24.88 -10.17
N PRO A 99 0.30 24.96 -10.88
CA PRO A 99 0.98 26.23 -11.14
C PRO A 99 0.16 27.08 -12.12
N GLU A 100 0.39 28.38 -12.13
CA GLU A 100 -0.21 29.30 -13.13
C GLU A 100 0.26 28.96 -14.56
N GLN A 101 1.52 28.59 -14.69
CA GLN A 101 2.13 28.13 -15.95
C GLN A 101 2.82 26.80 -15.72
N GLN A 102 2.48 25.80 -16.51
CA GLN A 102 3.12 24.51 -16.45
C GLN A 102 4.42 24.51 -17.28
N ALA A 103 5.54 24.19 -16.64
CA ALA A 103 6.86 24.13 -17.27
C ALA A 103 7.65 22.85 -16.91
N GLY A 104 7.07 21.93 -16.14
CA GLY A 104 7.69 20.69 -15.70
C GLY A 104 6.77 19.47 -15.88
N ARG A 105 7.18 18.35 -15.32
CA ARG A 105 6.48 17.07 -15.36
C ARG A 105 5.55 16.94 -14.16
N SER A 106 4.34 16.45 -14.39
CA SER A 106 3.34 16.20 -13.34
C SER A 106 3.73 15.04 -12.44
N LEU A 107 3.20 15.03 -11.22
CA LEU A 107 3.52 14.05 -10.19
C LEU A 107 2.27 13.64 -9.41
N ILE A 108 2.10 12.35 -9.17
CA ILE A 108 1.23 11.81 -8.15
C ILE A 108 2.08 11.47 -6.92
N LEU A 109 1.66 11.95 -5.76
CA LEU A 109 2.14 11.53 -4.44
C LEU A 109 1.00 10.74 -3.80
N ASN A 110 1.07 9.42 -3.90
CA ASN A 110 0.02 8.53 -3.43
C ASN A 110 0.37 7.94 -2.06
N GLY A 111 -0.63 7.54 -1.30
CA GLY A 111 -0.51 6.74 -0.10
C GLY A 111 -1.89 6.35 0.42
N HIS A 112 -1.95 5.26 1.17
CA HIS A 112 -3.17 4.79 1.78
C HIS A 112 -3.34 5.28 3.22
N ILE A 113 -4.59 5.37 3.66
CA ILE A 113 -4.94 5.82 5.01
C ILE A 113 -5.45 4.68 5.89
N ASP A 114 -5.97 3.63 5.27
CA ASP A 114 -6.42 2.45 5.96
C ASP A 114 -5.26 1.71 6.63
N VAL A 115 -5.58 0.97 7.68
CA VAL A 115 -4.61 0.18 8.44
C VAL A 115 -5.20 -1.18 8.79
N VAL A 116 -4.34 -2.18 8.92
CA VAL A 116 -4.74 -3.52 9.33
C VAL A 116 -5.23 -3.54 10.79
N PRO A 117 -6.05 -4.55 11.18
CA PRO A 117 -6.48 -4.73 12.57
C PRO A 117 -5.30 -4.79 13.56
N THR A 118 -5.52 -4.26 14.75
CA THR A 118 -4.50 -4.27 15.81
C THR A 118 -4.22 -5.65 16.39
N GLY A 119 -5.11 -6.61 16.17
CA GLY A 119 -5.12 -7.85 16.97
C GLY A 119 -5.46 -7.57 18.43
N PRO A 120 -5.17 -8.51 19.35
CA PRO A 120 -5.39 -8.33 20.78
C PRO A 120 -4.56 -7.18 21.35
N VAL A 121 -5.23 -6.14 21.87
CA VAL A 121 -4.57 -4.89 22.34
C VAL A 121 -3.67 -5.15 23.56
N ASP A 122 -3.96 -6.15 24.35
CA ASP A 122 -3.15 -6.58 25.50
C ASP A 122 -1.80 -7.21 25.12
N MET A 123 -1.58 -7.51 23.84
CA MET A 123 -0.29 -7.94 23.29
C MET A 123 0.61 -6.77 22.85
N TRP A 124 0.08 -5.54 22.84
CA TRP A 124 0.87 -4.34 22.58
C TRP A 124 1.55 -3.86 23.86
N SER A 125 2.80 -3.38 23.77
CA SER A 125 3.49 -2.75 24.90
C SER A 125 2.88 -1.40 25.29
N ARG A 126 2.10 -0.79 24.39
CA ARG A 126 1.37 0.49 24.53
C ARG A 126 0.14 0.52 23.64
N SER A 127 -0.78 1.46 23.86
CA SER A 127 -1.93 1.62 22.97
C SER A 127 -1.48 1.85 21.52
N PRO A 128 -2.01 1.09 20.54
CA PRO A 128 -1.69 1.29 19.12
C PRO A 128 -2.11 2.67 18.57
N TRP A 129 -3.01 3.38 19.28
CA TRP A 129 -3.57 4.68 18.90
C TRP A 129 -3.02 5.85 19.72
N ASP A 130 -2.03 5.59 20.58
CA ASP A 130 -1.32 6.62 21.34
C ASP A 130 0.15 6.64 20.93
N PRO A 131 0.48 7.30 19.80
CA PRO A 131 1.80 7.25 19.23
C PRO A 131 2.83 7.92 20.14
N ALA A 132 3.95 7.23 20.34
CA ALA A 132 5.06 7.73 21.17
C ALA A 132 6.39 7.61 20.42
N ILE A 133 7.27 8.59 20.64
CA ILE A 133 8.63 8.58 20.11
C ILE A 133 9.55 8.08 21.22
N ILE A 134 10.23 6.95 20.97
CA ILE A 134 11.15 6.30 21.91
C ILE A 134 12.37 5.82 21.15
N ASP A 135 13.55 6.17 21.60
CA ASP A 135 14.84 5.72 21.05
C ASP A 135 14.94 5.85 19.52
N GLY A 136 14.42 6.95 18.97
CA GLY A 136 14.47 7.24 17.54
C GLY A 136 13.39 6.55 16.70
N TRP A 137 12.38 5.93 17.32
CA TRP A 137 11.25 5.29 16.66
C TRP A 137 9.92 5.88 17.10
N MET A 138 9.00 6.09 16.16
CA MET A 138 7.60 6.43 16.45
C MET A 138 6.76 5.15 16.39
N TYR A 139 6.15 4.80 17.51
CA TYR A 139 5.31 3.64 17.69
C TYR A 139 3.85 3.96 17.43
N GLY A 140 3.10 3.02 16.86
CA GLY A 140 1.65 3.07 16.67
C GLY A 140 1.21 2.30 15.44
N ARG A 141 -0.04 1.82 15.40
CA ARG A 141 -0.62 1.18 14.21
C ARG A 141 -0.75 2.21 13.09
N GLY A 142 -0.22 1.89 11.89
CA GLY A 142 -0.15 2.80 10.78
C GLY A 142 0.95 3.87 10.89
N ALA A 143 1.76 3.86 11.97
CA ALA A 143 2.85 4.80 12.10
C ALA A 143 3.90 4.60 10.99
N ALA A 144 4.16 3.35 10.63
CA ALA A 144 5.03 3.00 9.53
C ALA A 144 4.22 2.80 8.23
N ASP A 145 3.15 2.04 8.30
CA ASP A 145 2.36 1.56 7.18
C ASP A 145 0.97 2.23 7.16
N MET A 146 0.77 3.36 6.36
CA MET A 146 1.85 4.19 5.80
C MET A 146 1.62 5.69 6.11
N LYS A 147 1.05 6.00 7.30
CA LYS A 147 0.71 7.40 7.68
C LYS A 147 1.92 8.32 7.71
N ALA A 148 3.12 7.81 8.10
CA ALA A 148 4.36 8.58 8.01
C ALA A 148 4.71 8.93 6.56
N GLY A 149 4.44 8.05 5.61
CA GLY A 149 4.60 8.29 4.19
C GLY A 149 3.68 9.39 3.67
N LEU A 150 2.39 9.36 4.06
CA LEU A 150 1.44 10.43 3.74
C LEU A 150 1.90 11.79 4.29
N ALA A 151 2.39 11.82 5.54
CA ALA A 151 2.96 13.03 6.13
C ALA A 151 4.21 13.49 5.37
N ALA A 152 5.12 12.57 4.98
CA ALA A 152 6.31 12.89 4.21
C ALA A 152 5.97 13.56 2.87
N ASN A 153 4.96 13.08 2.16
CA ASN A 153 4.49 13.68 0.91
C ASN A 153 4.08 15.15 1.10
N LEU A 154 3.28 15.45 2.12
CA LEU A 154 2.81 16.81 2.39
C LEU A 154 3.93 17.74 2.85
N TYR A 155 4.77 17.29 3.78
CA TYR A 155 5.87 18.09 4.31
C TYR A 155 7.03 18.25 3.34
N ALA A 156 7.22 17.35 2.41
CA ALA A 156 8.14 17.52 1.29
C ALA A 156 7.73 18.72 0.40
N TYR A 157 6.44 18.81 0.07
CA TYR A 157 5.90 19.98 -0.64
C TYR A 157 6.05 21.27 0.19
N ASP A 158 5.69 21.24 1.47
CA ASP A 158 5.80 22.38 2.37
C ASP A 158 7.25 22.89 2.43
N ALA A 159 8.24 22.00 2.45
CA ALA A 159 9.65 22.34 2.46
C ALA A 159 10.10 23.04 1.16
N VAL A 160 9.61 22.60 -0.01
CA VAL A 160 9.87 23.30 -1.29
C VAL A 160 9.31 24.73 -1.23
N ARG A 161 8.09 24.89 -0.67
CA ARG A 161 7.45 26.21 -0.52
C ARG A 161 8.20 27.10 0.47
N ALA A 162 8.60 26.55 1.61
CA ALA A 162 9.36 27.27 2.66
C ALA A 162 10.77 27.65 2.19
N ALA A 163 11.35 26.90 1.26
CA ALA A 163 12.62 27.25 0.60
C ALA A 163 12.49 28.43 -0.39
N GLY A 164 11.28 28.97 -0.62
CA GLY A 164 11.00 30.09 -1.52
C GLY A 164 10.70 29.65 -2.96
N TYR A 165 10.31 28.40 -3.18
CA TYR A 165 10.00 27.86 -4.50
C TYR A 165 8.57 27.36 -4.60
N ALA A 166 8.05 27.33 -5.84
CA ALA A 166 6.81 26.65 -6.19
C ALA A 166 7.07 25.60 -7.26
N PRO A 167 6.48 24.39 -7.16
CA PRO A 167 6.57 23.44 -8.26
C PRO A 167 6.02 24.00 -9.56
N ALA A 168 6.68 23.74 -10.69
CA ALA A 168 6.30 24.25 -12.01
C ALA A 168 5.39 23.28 -12.78
N ALA A 169 4.83 22.26 -12.14
CA ALA A 169 3.91 21.30 -12.72
C ALA A 169 2.82 20.88 -11.73
N PRO A 170 1.69 20.30 -12.19
CA PRO A 170 0.65 19.78 -11.32
C PRO A 170 1.17 18.67 -10.41
N ILE A 171 0.72 18.69 -9.14
CA ILE A 171 0.95 17.63 -8.17
C ILE A 171 -0.40 17.19 -7.62
N TYR A 172 -0.63 15.87 -7.58
CA TYR A 172 -1.81 15.23 -7.03
C TYR A 172 -1.43 14.50 -5.75
N PHE A 173 -1.87 15.00 -4.60
CA PHE A 173 -1.71 14.36 -3.30
C PHE A 173 -2.89 13.43 -3.08
N GLN A 174 -2.68 12.13 -3.17
CA GLN A 174 -3.74 11.13 -3.04
C GLN A 174 -3.65 10.44 -1.69
N SER A 175 -4.76 10.46 -0.94
CA SER A 175 -5.00 9.60 0.19
C SER A 175 -6.12 8.64 -0.19
N VAL A 176 -5.79 7.37 -0.35
CA VAL A 176 -6.73 6.34 -0.78
C VAL A 176 -7.06 5.40 0.37
N VAL A 177 -8.12 4.62 0.20
CA VAL A 177 -8.56 3.56 1.12
C VAL A 177 -8.42 2.19 0.45
N GLU A 178 -8.56 1.11 1.23
CA GLU A 178 -8.63 -0.26 0.71
C GLU A 178 -7.30 -0.79 0.11
N GLU A 179 -6.17 -0.15 0.37
CA GLU A 179 -4.86 -0.71 -0.02
C GLU A 179 -4.64 -2.06 0.63
N GLU A 180 -4.91 -2.17 1.92
CA GLU A 180 -4.68 -3.36 2.75
C GLU A 180 -5.62 -4.53 2.47
N CYS A 181 -6.58 -4.35 1.56
CA CYS A 181 -7.65 -5.34 1.35
C CYS A 181 -7.94 -5.67 -0.11
N THR A 182 -7.97 -4.68 -1.01
CA THR A 182 -8.44 -4.86 -2.39
C THR A 182 -7.62 -4.08 -3.43
N GLY A 183 -7.02 -2.95 -3.05
CA GLY A 183 -6.43 -1.97 -3.97
C GLY A 183 -7.46 -1.13 -4.73
N ASN A 184 -8.73 -1.21 -4.37
CA ASN A 184 -9.81 -0.52 -5.07
C ASN A 184 -9.75 1.01 -4.92
N GLY A 185 -9.09 1.52 -3.87
CA GLY A 185 -8.90 2.95 -3.67
C GLY A 185 -8.02 3.59 -4.74
N ALA A 186 -6.84 3.04 -4.97
CA ALA A 186 -5.96 3.50 -6.03
C ALA A 186 -6.58 3.31 -7.42
N LEU A 187 -7.28 2.18 -7.64
CA LEU A 187 -8.02 1.92 -8.88
C LEU A 187 -9.10 2.98 -9.13
N ALA A 188 -9.88 3.32 -8.12
CA ALA A 188 -10.91 4.35 -8.22
C ALA A 188 -10.30 5.73 -8.53
N ALA A 189 -9.14 6.06 -7.96
CA ALA A 189 -8.43 7.29 -8.27
C ALA A 189 -7.93 7.33 -9.73
N LEU A 190 -7.36 6.22 -10.23
CA LEU A 190 -6.94 6.10 -11.63
C LEU A 190 -8.14 6.27 -12.59
N LEU A 191 -9.25 5.57 -12.34
CA LEU A 191 -10.44 5.61 -13.19
C LEU A 191 -11.17 6.97 -13.12
N ARG A 192 -11.00 7.71 -12.02
CA ARG A 192 -11.47 9.11 -11.90
C ARG A 192 -10.66 10.08 -12.78
N GLY A 193 -9.55 9.62 -13.37
CA GLY A 193 -8.77 10.37 -14.35
C GLY A 193 -7.48 11.00 -13.79
N TYR A 194 -7.07 10.64 -12.58
CA TYR A 194 -5.78 11.10 -12.04
C TYR A 194 -4.63 10.35 -12.69
N GLN A 195 -3.92 11.07 -13.57
CA GLN A 195 -2.73 10.60 -14.28
C GLN A 195 -1.62 11.63 -14.19
N ALA A 196 -0.36 11.17 -14.16
CA ALA A 196 0.82 12.00 -14.11
C ALA A 196 2.00 11.36 -14.84
N ASP A 197 3.08 12.14 -15.00
CA ASP A 197 4.31 11.65 -15.65
C ASP A 197 5.12 10.70 -14.76
N ALA A 198 4.89 10.72 -13.43
CA ALA A 198 5.42 9.76 -12.46
C ALA A 198 4.54 9.68 -11.21
N VAL A 199 4.73 8.59 -10.44
CA VAL A 199 4.08 8.37 -9.14
C VAL A 199 5.14 8.04 -8.08
N ILE A 200 5.02 8.60 -6.88
CA ILE A 200 5.77 8.18 -5.68
C ILE A 200 4.79 7.69 -4.63
N ILE A 201 5.10 6.54 -4.03
CA ILE A 201 4.36 5.93 -2.92
C ILE A 201 5.37 5.64 -1.80
N PRO A 202 5.35 6.40 -0.70
CA PRO A 202 6.33 6.25 0.37
C PRO A 202 5.93 5.17 1.40
N GLU A 203 5.71 3.94 0.91
CA GLU A 203 5.57 2.75 1.74
C GLU A 203 6.84 2.48 2.56
N PRO A 204 6.74 1.79 3.71
CA PRO A 204 7.87 1.53 4.59
C PRO A 204 8.84 0.48 4.03
N GLU A 205 9.61 0.85 3.01
CA GLU A 205 10.43 -0.05 2.19
C GLU A 205 11.94 0.18 2.39
N GLU A 206 12.36 0.30 3.67
CA GLU A 206 13.77 0.25 4.12
C GLU A 206 14.74 1.25 3.47
N ASN A 207 14.25 2.43 3.01
CA ASN A 207 14.98 3.41 2.20
C ASN A 207 15.44 2.90 0.84
N MET A 208 14.87 1.81 0.37
CA MET A 208 15.19 1.20 -0.93
C MET A 208 14.04 1.40 -1.93
N LEU A 209 14.34 1.23 -3.20
CA LEU A 209 13.35 1.25 -4.28
C LEU A 209 12.83 -0.18 -4.49
N VAL A 210 11.51 -0.34 -4.45
CA VAL A 210 10.90 -1.62 -4.81
C VAL A 210 11.02 -1.84 -6.32
N ARG A 211 11.70 -2.92 -6.70
CA ARG A 211 11.93 -3.31 -8.09
C ARG A 211 10.81 -4.19 -8.65
N ALA A 212 10.30 -5.07 -7.82
CA ALA A 212 9.20 -5.97 -8.17
C ALA A 212 8.42 -6.36 -6.92
N ASN A 213 7.15 -6.65 -7.08
CA ASN A 213 6.33 -7.24 -6.03
C ASN A 213 5.49 -8.40 -6.56
N VAL A 214 5.04 -9.26 -5.66
CA VAL A 214 4.10 -10.34 -5.97
C VAL A 214 2.68 -9.80 -6.15
N GLY A 215 1.88 -10.48 -6.96
CA GLY A 215 0.43 -10.34 -6.89
C GLY A 215 -0.14 -11.10 -5.69
N VAL A 216 -1.37 -10.82 -5.33
CA VAL A 216 -2.04 -11.42 -4.17
C VAL A 216 -3.49 -11.75 -4.47
N LEU A 217 -3.90 -12.96 -4.09
CA LEU A 217 -5.30 -13.38 -4.07
C LEU A 217 -5.72 -13.69 -2.64
N TRP A 218 -6.91 -13.20 -2.26
CA TRP A 218 -7.58 -13.63 -1.03
C TRP A 218 -8.77 -14.51 -1.37
N PHE A 219 -8.87 -15.63 -0.68
CA PHE A 219 -10.02 -16.50 -0.82
C PHE A 219 -10.32 -17.24 0.49
N LYS A 220 -11.59 -17.56 0.64
CA LYS A 220 -12.13 -18.39 1.70
C LYS A 220 -12.41 -19.77 1.16
N VAL A 221 -12.06 -20.79 1.92
CA VAL A 221 -12.37 -22.20 1.63
C VAL A 221 -13.33 -22.71 2.69
N ARG A 222 -14.52 -23.13 2.27
CA ARG A 222 -15.52 -23.75 3.13
C ARG A 222 -15.60 -25.25 2.86
N VAL A 223 -15.43 -26.04 3.88
CA VAL A 223 -15.54 -27.50 3.84
C VAL A 223 -16.79 -27.93 4.59
N GLN A 224 -17.60 -28.78 3.96
CA GLN A 224 -18.77 -29.39 4.59
C GLN A 224 -18.41 -30.77 5.10
N GLY A 225 -18.90 -31.09 6.31
CA GLY A 225 -18.81 -32.41 6.93
C GLY A 225 -20.19 -33.08 7.02
N HIS A 226 -20.20 -34.26 7.57
CA HIS A 226 -21.44 -34.97 7.92
C HIS A 226 -21.47 -35.22 9.42
N PRO A 227 -22.33 -34.51 10.18
CA PRO A 227 -22.34 -34.62 11.65
C PRO A 227 -22.95 -35.93 12.10
N THR A 228 -22.31 -36.54 13.09
CA THR A 228 -22.80 -37.69 13.82
C THR A 228 -22.35 -37.63 15.27
N HIS A 229 -22.96 -38.42 16.15
CA HIS A 229 -22.47 -38.56 17.53
C HIS A 229 -21.07 -39.22 17.48
N THR A 230 -20.14 -38.75 18.34
CA THR A 230 -18.76 -39.27 18.38
C THR A 230 -18.63 -40.76 18.56
N ARG A 231 -19.61 -41.44 19.20
CA ARG A 231 -19.65 -42.91 19.32
C ARG A 231 -19.82 -43.61 17.96
N GLU A 232 -20.25 -42.87 16.92
CA GLU A 232 -20.55 -43.38 15.59
C GLU A 232 -19.75 -42.60 14.52
N MET A 233 -18.53 -42.14 14.87
CA MET A 233 -17.70 -41.29 14.02
C MET A 233 -17.50 -41.85 12.62
N ALA A 234 -17.44 -43.19 12.46
CA ALA A 234 -17.24 -43.84 11.16
C ALA A 234 -18.40 -43.59 10.16
N ASN A 235 -19.55 -43.12 10.64
CA ASN A 235 -20.70 -42.78 9.81
C ASN A 235 -20.72 -41.31 9.38
N GLY A 236 -19.75 -40.49 9.84
CA GLY A 236 -19.66 -39.06 9.57
C GLY A 236 -18.41 -38.69 8.79
N PHE A 237 -18.36 -37.42 8.38
CA PHE A 237 -17.16 -36.78 7.78
C PHE A 237 -16.79 -35.56 8.61
N ASN A 238 -15.59 -35.56 9.14
CA ASN A 238 -15.10 -34.46 9.96
C ASN A 238 -14.59 -33.31 9.06
N ALA A 239 -15.32 -32.18 9.04
CA ALA A 239 -14.95 -31.04 8.21
C ALA A 239 -13.60 -30.43 8.61
N ILE A 240 -13.20 -30.50 9.89
CA ILE A 240 -11.89 -29.99 10.34
C ILE A 240 -10.77 -30.87 9.76
N ASP A 241 -10.92 -32.21 9.77
CA ASP A 241 -9.92 -33.11 9.17
C ASP A 241 -9.80 -32.91 7.66
N ALA A 242 -10.93 -32.66 6.99
CA ALA A 242 -10.95 -32.35 5.56
C ALA A 242 -10.32 -30.97 5.26
N ALA A 243 -10.54 -29.97 6.10
CA ALA A 243 -9.89 -28.66 5.98
C ALA A 243 -8.35 -28.78 6.09
N TYR A 244 -7.84 -29.62 7.01
CA TYR A 244 -6.39 -29.92 7.06
C TYR A 244 -5.89 -30.56 5.75
N ALA A 245 -6.68 -31.43 5.11
CA ALA A 245 -6.31 -31.99 3.81
C ALA A 245 -6.25 -30.91 2.72
N ALA A 246 -7.23 -30.01 2.69
CA ALA A 246 -7.23 -28.87 1.77
C ALA A 246 -6.01 -27.95 1.97
N ILE A 247 -5.68 -27.62 3.23
CA ILE A 247 -4.51 -26.81 3.58
C ILE A 247 -3.21 -27.50 3.11
N GLN A 248 -3.09 -28.82 3.31
CA GLN A 248 -1.92 -29.56 2.85
C GLN A 248 -1.79 -29.58 1.32
N ALA A 249 -2.91 -29.69 0.60
CA ALA A 249 -2.91 -29.58 -0.86
C ALA A 249 -2.42 -28.20 -1.33
N LEU A 250 -2.91 -27.14 -0.69
CA LEU A 250 -2.45 -25.75 -0.94
C LEU A 250 -0.95 -25.58 -0.64
N ARG A 251 -0.42 -26.18 0.44
CA ARG A 251 1.03 -26.19 0.71
C ARG A 251 1.82 -26.91 -0.38
N GLY A 252 1.26 -27.96 -0.97
CA GLY A 252 1.84 -28.63 -2.14
C GLY A 252 1.89 -27.72 -3.38
N LEU A 253 0.83 -26.95 -3.62
CA LEU A 253 0.76 -25.95 -4.69
C LEU A 253 1.76 -24.80 -4.47
N GLU A 254 1.83 -24.28 -3.25
CA GLU A 254 2.82 -23.27 -2.82
C GLU A 254 4.26 -23.75 -3.10
N ALA A 255 4.59 -24.96 -2.68
CA ALA A 255 5.92 -25.55 -2.95
C ALA A 255 6.21 -25.71 -4.44
N LYS A 256 5.20 -26.11 -5.24
CA LYS A 256 5.32 -26.21 -6.70
C LYS A 256 5.61 -24.84 -7.32
N TRP A 257 4.91 -23.78 -6.91
CA TRP A 257 5.15 -22.44 -7.44
C TRP A 257 6.51 -21.90 -7.02
N ASN A 258 6.92 -22.10 -5.76
CA ASN A 258 8.25 -21.70 -5.30
C ASN A 258 9.39 -22.42 -6.03
N GLY A 259 9.19 -23.67 -6.48
CA GLY A 259 10.14 -24.39 -7.32
C GLY A 259 10.43 -23.69 -8.66
N GLN A 260 9.63 -22.72 -9.06
CA GLN A 260 9.77 -21.98 -10.32
C GLN A 260 10.40 -20.59 -10.14
N HIS A 261 10.83 -20.17 -8.92
CA HIS A 261 11.35 -18.82 -8.63
C HIS A 261 12.46 -18.38 -9.59
N HIS A 262 13.32 -19.31 -10.01
CA HIS A 262 14.42 -19.07 -10.95
C HIS A 262 13.97 -18.70 -12.38
N CYS A 263 12.69 -18.90 -12.72
CA CYS A 263 12.10 -18.51 -14.00
C CYS A 263 11.54 -17.08 -13.98
N HIS A 264 11.49 -16.44 -12.81
CA HIS A 264 10.86 -15.12 -12.64
C HIS A 264 11.92 -14.07 -12.31
N ARG A 265 12.07 -13.10 -13.22
CA ARG A 265 13.03 -12.00 -13.11
C ARG A 265 12.86 -11.27 -11.78
N HIS A 266 13.97 -11.02 -11.09
CA HIS A 266 14.10 -10.41 -9.76
C HIS A 266 13.69 -11.31 -8.57
N PHE A 267 13.20 -12.53 -8.83
CA PHE A 267 12.84 -13.49 -7.78
C PHE A 267 13.86 -14.65 -7.65
N GLU A 268 14.86 -14.71 -8.53
CA GLU A 268 15.81 -15.81 -8.66
C GLU A 268 16.61 -16.08 -7.36
N HIS A 269 16.78 -15.03 -6.54
CA HIS A 269 17.57 -15.07 -5.31
C HIS A 269 16.74 -15.23 -4.04
N LEU A 270 15.42 -15.34 -4.17
CA LEU A 270 14.50 -15.48 -3.05
C LEU A 270 14.14 -16.95 -2.85
N ASP A 271 14.46 -17.52 -1.69
CA ASP A 271 14.22 -18.95 -1.43
C ASP A 271 12.73 -19.31 -1.42
N HIS A 272 11.84 -18.42 -0.94
CA HIS A 272 10.42 -18.67 -0.78
C HIS A 272 9.56 -17.41 -1.01
N PRO A 273 9.56 -16.84 -2.23
CA PRO A 273 8.84 -15.59 -2.49
C PRO A 273 7.31 -15.74 -2.52
N ILE A 274 6.81 -16.93 -2.83
CA ILE A 274 5.37 -17.21 -2.88
C ILE A 274 4.93 -17.79 -1.54
N ASN A 275 4.09 -17.04 -0.83
CA ASN A 275 3.57 -17.43 0.48
C ASN A 275 2.06 -17.64 0.42
N PHE A 276 1.60 -18.82 0.88
CA PHE A 276 0.20 -19.09 1.14
C PHE A 276 -0.02 -19.00 2.65
N ASN A 277 -0.56 -17.88 3.13
CA ASN A 277 -0.85 -17.71 4.55
C ASN A 277 -2.28 -18.13 4.86
N ILE A 278 -2.45 -19.06 5.80
CA ILE A 278 -3.75 -19.38 6.37
C ILE A 278 -3.96 -18.40 7.53
N GLY A 279 -4.66 -17.30 7.25
CA GLY A 279 -4.79 -16.17 8.19
C GLY A 279 -5.86 -16.37 9.26
N LYS A 280 -6.89 -17.16 8.94
CA LYS A 280 -7.99 -17.49 9.86
C LYS A 280 -8.45 -18.92 9.62
N ILE A 281 -8.95 -19.56 10.68
CA ILE A 281 -9.62 -20.85 10.62
C ILE A 281 -10.66 -20.95 11.73
N GLU A 282 -11.85 -21.45 11.40
CA GLU A 282 -12.90 -21.74 12.39
C GLU A 282 -13.74 -22.93 11.92
N GLY A 283 -14.31 -23.68 12.85
CA GLY A 283 -15.16 -24.83 12.50
C GLY A 283 -15.65 -25.64 13.66
N GLY A 284 -16.68 -26.46 13.40
CA GLY A 284 -17.37 -27.26 14.38
C GLY A 284 -18.27 -26.45 15.31
N ASP A 285 -19.16 -27.13 16.04
CA ASP A 285 -20.13 -26.52 16.96
C ASP A 285 -20.03 -27.08 18.35
N TRP A 286 -19.67 -28.37 18.49
CA TRP A 286 -19.74 -29.09 19.73
C TRP A 286 -18.71 -30.22 19.84
N PRO A 287 -17.96 -30.38 20.98
CA PRO A 287 -16.90 -31.39 21.11
C PRO A 287 -17.35 -32.83 20.94
N SER A 288 -18.62 -33.14 21.22
CA SER A 288 -19.18 -34.48 21.11
C SER A 288 -19.98 -34.74 19.84
N THR A 289 -19.84 -33.87 18.82
CA THR A 289 -20.42 -34.01 17.49
C THR A 289 -19.30 -33.97 16.46
N VAL A 290 -19.33 -34.82 15.45
CA VAL A 290 -18.41 -34.74 14.30
C VAL A 290 -18.65 -33.39 13.60
N PRO A 291 -17.61 -32.55 13.42
CA PRO A 291 -17.76 -31.21 12.89
C PRO A 291 -18.47 -31.16 11.54
N PRO A 292 -19.60 -30.38 11.44
CA PRO A 292 -20.39 -30.31 10.19
C PRO A 292 -19.80 -29.32 9.18
N TRP A 293 -18.92 -28.41 9.61
CA TRP A 293 -18.30 -27.41 8.75
C TRP A 293 -16.94 -26.97 9.29
N CYS A 294 -16.10 -26.49 8.38
CA CYS A 294 -14.88 -25.74 8.69
C CYS A 294 -14.61 -24.71 7.58
N GLU A 295 -14.21 -23.52 7.96
CA GLU A 295 -13.81 -22.46 7.03
C GLU A 295 -12.40 -21.98 7.36
N PHE A 296 -11.65 -21.60 6.33
CA PHE A 296 -10.37 -20.91 6.51
C PHE A 296 -10.14 -19.89 5.42
N ASP A 297 -9.50 -18.76 5.79
CA ASP A 297 -9.13 -17.68 4.88
C ASP A 297 -7.67 -17.80 4.50
N VAL A 298 -7.39 -17.62 3.21
CA VAL A 298 -6.05 -17.74 2.62
C VAL A 298 -5.66 -16.46 1.90
N ARG A 299 -4.43 -16.01 2.16
CA ARG A 299 -3.72 -15.07 1.29
C ARG A 299 -2.69 -15.86 0.49
N ALA A 300 -2.81 -15.86 -0.83
CA ALA A 300 -1.88 -16.51 -1.74
C ALA A 300 -1.13 -15.47 -2.58
N ALA A 301 0.20 -15.52 -2.58
CA ALA A 301 1.03 -14.72 -3.47
C ALA A 301 1.15 -15.37 -4.85
N ILE A 302 1.33 -14.56 -5.90
CA ILE A 302 1.57 -15.00 -7.28
C ILE A 302 2.70 -14.19 -7.92
N TYR A 303 3.43 -14.79 -8.86
CA TYR A 303 4.50 -14.07 -9.57
C TYR A 303 3.95 -13.02 -10.53
N PRO A 304 4.68 -11.90 -10.73
CA PRO A 304 4.39 -10.99 -11.83
C PRO A 304 4.35 -11.71 -13.17
N GLY A 305 3.38 -11.32 -14.02
CA GLY A 305 3.14 -11.95 -15.30
C GLY A 305 2.22 -13.19 -15.25
N THR A 306 1.82 -13.64 -14.04
CA THR A 306 0.71 -14.56 -13.84
C THR A 306 -0.54 -13.74 -13.58
N THR A 307 -1.62 -13.95 -14.34
CA THR A 307 -2.88 -13.27 -14.09
C THR A 307 -3.59 -13.85 -12.86
N ALA A 308 -4.44 -13.05 -12.25
CA ALA A 308 -5.24 -13.50 -11.11
C ALA A 308 -6.17 -14.67 -11.50
N ASP A 309 -6.71 -14.65 -12.72
CA ASP A 309 -7.57 -15.74 -13.25
C ASP A 309 -6.79 -17.03 -13.44
N GLU A 310 -5.57 -16.99 -14.00
CA GLU A 310 -4.72 -18.19 -14.14
C GLU A 310 -4.35 -18.82 -12.80
N ALA A 311 -4.04 -17.97 -11.81
CA ALA A 311 -3.76 -18.43 -10.44
C ALA A 311 -4.99 -19.05 -9.79
N ARG A 312 -6.15 -18.41 -9.93
CA ARG A 312 -7.45 -18.93 -9.48
C ARG A 312 -7.74 -20.31 -10.05
N GLU A 313 -7.60 -20.49 -11.36
CA GLU A 313 -7.83 -21.79 -12.00
C GLU A 313 -6.96 -22.91 -11.40
N GLN A 314 -5.69 -22.61 -11.10
CA GLN A 314 -4.77 -23.56 -10.47
C GLN A 314 -5.16 -23.86 -9.01
N ILE A 315 -5.56 -22.84 -8.24
CA ILE A 315 -6.04 -22.99 -6.85
C ILE A 315 -7.32 -23.84 -6.83
N ASP A 316 -8.30 -23.51 -7.66
CA ASP A 316 -9.57 -24.22 -7.76
C ASP A 316 -9.36 -25.69 -8.21
N ALA A 317 -8.43 -25.94 -9.14
CA ALA A 317 -8.08 -27.30 -9.56
C ALA A 317 -7.43 -28.07 -8.40
N CYS A 318 -6.47 -27.48 -7.71
CA CYS A 318 -5.80 -28.09 -6.55
C CYS A 318 -6.81 -28.51 -5.46
N LEU A 319 -7.77 -27.65 -5.14
CA LEU A 319 -8.79 -27.95 -4.14
C LEU A 319 -9.82 -28.98 -4.61
N ARG A 320 -10.19 -28.98 -5.89
CA ARG A 320 -11.03 -30.05 -6.48
C ARG A 320 -10.32 -31.41 -6.43
N ASP A 321 -9.03 -31.44 -6.76
CA ASP A 321 -8.24 -32.68 -6.72
C ASP A 321 -8.10 -33.18 -5.27
N ALA A 322 -7.92 -32.27 -4.30
CA ALA A 322 -7.89 -32.61 -2.88
C ALA A 322 -9.19 -33.29 -2.40
N ALA A 323 -10.33 -32.97 -2.99
CA ALA A 323 -11.64 -33.54 -2.63
C ALA A 323 -11.75 -35.04 -2.97
N THR A 324 -10.78 -35.62 -3.67
CA THR A 324 -10.69 -37.10 -3.86
C THR A 324 -10.25 -37.81 -2.58
N ASP A 325 -9.72 -37.11 -1.60
CA ASP A 325 -9.40 -37.65 -0.28
C ASP A 325 -10.70 -38.10 0.43
N PRO A 326 -10.75 -39.30 1.02
CA PRO A 326 -11.94 -39.80 1.70
C PRO A 326 -12.47 -38.91 2.82
N ARG A 327 -11.63 -38.06 3.40
CA ARG A 327 -12.03 -37.10 4.46
C ARG A 327 -13.10 -36.11 4.00
N PHE A 328 -13.20 -35.83 2.70
CA PHE A 328 -14.23 -34.93 2.16
C PHE A 328 -15.60 -35.58 1.97
N GLY A 329 -15.70 -36.89 2.14
CA GLY A 329 -16.98 -37.60 1.92
C GLY A 329 -17.56 -37.45 0.52
N GLY A 330 -16.72 -37.11 -0.46
CA GLY A 330 -17.12 -36.87 -1.86
C GLY A 330 -17.70 -35.46 -2.13
N THR A 331 -17.66 -34.54 -1.16
CA THR A 331 -18.13 -33.15 -1.34
C THR A 331 -16.94 -32.22 -1.53
N PRO A 332 -16.76 -31.59 -2.70
CA PRO A 332 -15.68 -30.64 -2.93
C PRO A 332 -15.83 -29.41 -2.01
N PRO A 333 -14.72 -28.77 -1.60
CA PRO A 333 -14.76 -27.53 -0.88
C PRO A 333 -15.32 -26.41 -1.77
N GLU A 334 -16.03 -25.46 -1.15
CA GLU A 334 -16.48 -24.23 -1.79
C GLU A 334 -15.38 -23.17 -1.63
N VAL A 335 -15.04 -22.49 -2.73
CA VAL A 335 -14.02 -21.42 -2.76
C VAL A 335 -14.67 -20.11 -3.13
N THR A 336 -14.49 -19.09 -2.29
CA THR A 336 -14.99 -17.74 -2.53
C THR A 336 -13.85 -16.74 -2.46
N TYR A 337 -13.65 -15.95 -3.52
CA TYR A 337 -12.63 -14.88 -3.54
C TYR A 337 -13.19 -13.63 -2.86
N THR A 338 -12.42 -13.02 -1.93
CA THR A 338 -12.99 -12.11 -0.90
C THR A 338 -12.22 -10.80 -0.68
N GLY A 339 -11.32 -10.43 -1.52
CA GLY A 339 -10.47 -9.25 -1.29
C GLY A 339 -9.50 -9.07 -2.43
N PHE A 340 -8.21 -9.05 -2.13
CA PHE A 340 -7.21 -8.96 -3.18
C PHE A 340 -7.46 -9.98 -4.31
N TYR A 341 -7.48 -9.45 -5.50
CA TYR A 341 -7.49 -10.21 -6.76
C TYR A 341 -6.54 -9.50 -7.72
N ALA A 342 -5.27 -9.52 -7.34
CA ALA A 342 -4.28 -8.53 -7.76
C ALA A 342 -3.04 -9.18 -8.36
N GLU A 343 -2.63 -8.71 -9.53
CA GLU A 343 -1.41 -9.10 -10.19
C GLU A 343 -0.20 -8.35 -9.60
N GLY A 344 0.98 -8.99 -9.61
CA GLY A 344 2.24 -8.33 -9.29
C GLY A 344 2.78 -7.52 -10.46
N TYR A 345 3.77 -6.67 -10.20
CA TYR A 345 4.44 -5.90 -11.24
C TYR A 345 5.97 -5.97 -11.12
N VAL A 346 6.63 -5.59 -12.21
CA VAL A 346 8.07 -5.33 -12.27
C VAL A 346 8.24 -3.88 -12.73
N LEU A 347 8.99 -3.08 -11.97
CA LEU A 347 9.41 -1.74 -12.39
C LEU A 347 10.58 -1.88 -13.36
N GLU A 348 10.41 -1.44 -14.61
CA GLU A 348 11.50 -1.42 -15.58
C GLU A 348 12.58 -0.40 -15.18
N GLU A 349 13.84 -0.81 -15.34
CA GLU A 349 15.00 -0.03 -14.93
C GLU A 349 15.28 1.16 -15.85
N GLY A 350 15.86 2.22 -15.27
CA GLY A 350 16.45 3.32 -16.04
C GLY A 350 15.46 4.35 -16.55
N SER A 351 14.23 4.40 -16.02
CA SER A 351 13.32 5.49 -16.32
C SER A 351 13.89 6.82 -15.81
N ASP A 352 13.50 7.95 -16.45
CA ASP A 352 13.89 9.29 -15.98
C ASP A 352 13.46 9.52 -14.52
N ALA A 353 12.31 8.99 -14.12
CA ALA A 353 11.82 9.10 -12.75
C ALA A 353 12.74 8.35 -11.76
N GLU A 354 13.14 7.13 -12.08
CA GLU A 354 14.09 6.36 -11.27
C GLU A 354 15.45 7.08 -11.19
N ASN A 355 15.97 7.55 -12.31
CA ASN A 355 17.26 8.27 -12.33
C ASN A 355 17.22 9.53 -11.48
N THR A 356 16.11 10.30 -11.55
CA THR A 356 15.89 11.48 -10.71
C THR A 356 15.84 11.08 -9.23
N LEU A 357 15.13 10.01 -8.88
CA LEU A 357 15.07 9.54 -7.49
C LEU A 357 16.46 9.11 -6.97
N ARG A 358 17.26 8.41 -7.78
CA ARG A 358 18.64 8.02 -7.42
C ARG A 358 19.50 9.22 -7.06
N GLU A 359 19.42 10.28 -7.85
CA GLU A 359 20.16 11.54 -7.59
C GLU A 359 19.67 12.21 -6.30
N CYS A 360 18.36 12.32 -6.10
CA CYS A 360 17.75 12.91 -4.91
C CYS A 360 18.08 12.10 -3.65
N HIS A 361 18.00 10.76 -3.72
CA HIS A 361 18.40 9.87 -2.63
C HIS A 361 19.87 10.10 -2.25
N LYS A 362 20.77 10.09 -3.24
CA LYS A 362 22.19 10.31 -3.01
C LYS A 362 22.48 11.65 -2.32
N GLN A 363 21.75 12.70 -2.68
CA GLN A 363 21.88 14.02 -2.04
C GLN A 363 21.34 14.02 -0.60
N ALA A 364 20.26 13.30 -0.31
CA ALA A 364 19.66 13.23 1.02
C ALA A 364 20.41 12.27 1.95
N PHE A 365 20.77 11.09 1.48
CA PHE A 365 21.33 9.99 2.29
C PHE A 365 22.86 9.90 2.25
N GLN A 366 23.52 10.57 1.30
CA GLN A 366 24.98 10.45 1.04
C GLN A 366 25.40 9.01 0.70
N SER A 367 24.50 8.21 0.14
CA SER A 367 24.68 6.83 -0.32
C SER A 367 23.95 6.59 -1.63
N ASP A 368 24.28 5.54 -2.34
CA ASP A 368 23.56 5.15 -3.54
C ASP A 368 22.24 4.46 -3.19
N LEU A 369 21.20 4.66 -4.02
CA LEU A 369 19.89 4.03 -3.85
C LEU A 369 19.98 2.56 -4.25
N GLU A 370 19.70 1.68 -3.30
CA GLU A 370 19.54 0.24 -3.54
C GLU A 370 18.11 -0.08 -3.96
N SER A 371 17.92 -1.25 -4.55
CA SER A 371 16.59 -1.77 -4.91
C SER A 371 16.45 -3.23 -4.50
N PHE A 372 15.21 -3.64 -4.24
CA PHE A 372 14.91 -5.01 -3.83
C PHE A 372 13.53 -5.47 -4.35
N THR A 373 13.25 -6.75 -4.16
CA THR A 373 11.96 -7.36 -4.49
C THR A 373 11.23 -7.68 -3.20
N THR A 374 9.97 -7.22 -3.08
CA THR A 374 9.13 -7.49 -1.91
C THR A 374 8.09 -8.58 -2.19
N PRO A 375 7.83 -9.50 -1.25
CA PRO A 375 6.72 -10.44 -1.33
C PRO A 375 5.38 -9.83 -0.84
N GLY A 376 5.31 -8.50 -0.68
CA GLY A 376 4.12 -7.74 -0.31
C GLY A 376 3.24 -7.36 -1.49
N TYR A 377 2.00 -6.95 -1.22
CA TYR A 377 1.15 -6.22 -2.15
C TYR A 377 1.50 -4.73 -2.09
N LEU A 378 1.29 -4.00 -3.18
CA LEU A 378 1.45 -2.55 -3.25
C LEU A 378 0.49 -1.97 -4.30
N ASP A 379 -0.10 -0.83 -4.01
CA ASP A 379 -0.97 -0.07 -4.93
C ASP A 379 -0.25 0.38 -6.21
N ALA A 380 1.08 0.38 -6.22
CA ALA A 380 1.89 0.70 -7.39
C ALA A 380 1.50 -0.12 -8.63
N ARG A 381 1.02 -1.36 -8.46
CA ARG A 381 0.54 -2.19 -9.56
C ARG A 381 -0.55 -1.50 -10.39
N VAL A 382 -1.42 -0.73 -9.74
CA VAL A 382 -2.53 -0.03 -10.40
C VAL A 382 -1.98 1.01 -11.38
N PHE A 383 -0.99 1.77 -10.96
CA PHE A 383 -0.39 2.82 -11.78
C PHE A 383 0.54 2.25 -12.85
N VAL A 384 1.28 1.18 -12.55
CA VAL A 384 2.19 0.52 -13.50
C VAL A 384 1.41 -0.23 -14.56
N ILE A 385 0.51 -1.15 -14.16
CA ILE A 385 -0.16 -2.09 -15.09
C ILE A 385 -1.25 -1.38 -15.88
N TYR A 386 -2.09 -0.58 -15.21
CA TYR A 386 -3.27 0.02 -15.84
C TYR A 386 -3.08 1.49 -16.19
N GLY A 387 -2.24 2.22 -15.45
CA GLY A 387 -1.92 3.63 -15.72
C GLY A 387 -0.76 3.84 -16.69
N ASN A 388 0.07 2.83 -16.90
CA ASN A 388 1.32 2.93 -17.67
C ASN A 388 2.19 4.11 -17.20
N MET A 389 2.26 4.31 -15.88
CA MET A 389 3.02 5.38 -15.23
C MET A 389 4.23 4.80 -14.49
N PRO A 390 5.44 5.35 -14.63
CA PRO A 390 6.57 4.96 -13.80
C PRO A 390 6.24 5.27 -12.33
N THR A 391 6.18 4.22 -11.51
CA THR A 391 5.77 4.31 -10.12
C THR A 391 6.90 3.85 -9.20
N LEU A 392 7.31 4.75 -8.33
CA LEU A 392 8.44 4.58 -7.43
C LEU A 392 7.92 4.34 -6.02
N VAL A 393 7.95 3.08 -5.56
CA VAL A 393 7.67 2.75 -4.16
C VAL A 393 8.98 2.86 -3.39
N TYR A 394 9.02 3.85 -2.48
CA TYR A 394 10.25 4.25 -1.81
C TYR A 394 9.94 5.02 -0.53
N GLY A 395 10.21 4.45 0.62
CA GLY A 395 9.87 5.06 1.90
C GLY A 395 10.74 4.61 3.08
N PRO A 396 10.35 4.97 4.30
CA PRO A 396 11.22 4.88 5.47
C PRO A 396 11.45 3.46 5.95
N LYS A 397 12.45 3.31 6.87
CA LYS A 397 12.65 2.09 7.63
C LYS A 397 11.57 1.90 8.65
N SER A 398 11.16 0.65 8.79
CA SER A 398 10.11 0.22 9.71
C SER A 398 10.50 -1.03 10.48
N LEU A 399 9.73 -1.33 11.52
CA LEU A 399 9.76 -2.63 12.18
C LEU A 399 8.34 -3.03 12.58
N ASP A 400 8.09 -4.33 12.54
CA ASP A 400 6.87 -4.97 13.02
C ASP A 400 5.58 -4.45 12.34
N ILE A 401 5.66 -4.06 11.04
CA ILE A 401 4.47 -3.76 10.24
C ILE A 401 3.51 -4.96 10.27
N HIS A 402 2.18 -4.70 10.38
CA HIS A 402 1.14 -5.70 10.65
C HIS A 402 1.27 -6.45 11.99
N GLY A 403 2.36 -6.24 12.73
CA GLY A 403 2.61 -6.83 14.05
C GLY A 403 2.18 -5.93 15.21
N PHE A 404 2.53 -6.35 16.42
CA PHE A 404 2.42 -5.54 17.63
C PHE A 404 3.64 -4.62 17.72
N ASP A 405 3.44 -3.42 18.31
CA ASP A 405 4.50 -2.41 18.45
C ASP A 405 5.11 -1.96 17.10
N GLU A 406 4.28 -1.92 16.06
CA GLU A 406 4.65 -1.32 14.78
C GLU A 406 5.28 0.05 14.99
N ARG A 407 6.35 0.33 14.25
CA ARG A 407 7.08 1.59 14.40
C ARG A 407 7.86 2.00 13.15
N VAL A 408 8.00 3.31 12.96
CA VAL A 408 8.79 3.93 11.89
C VAL A 408 10.05 4.59 12.49
N HIS A 409 11.17 4.47 11.78
CA HIS A 409 12.44 5.08 12.17
C HIS A 409 12.47 6.57 11.81
N ILE A 410 12.61 7.44 12.80
CA ILE A 410 12.48 8.90 12.66
C ILE A 410 13.52 9.51 11.72
N GLU A 411 14.79 9.16 11.87
CA GLU A 411 15.85 9.71 11.01
C GLU A 411 15.68 9.25 9.56
N SER A 412 15.27 8.00 9.35
CA SER A 412 14.93 7.50 8.03
C SER A 412 13.78 8.30 7.40
N LEU A 413 12.71 8.54 8.16
CA LEU A 413 11.57 9.35 7.71
C LEU A 413 12.01 10.77 7.30
N ARG A 414 12.91 11.40 8.07
CA ARG A 414 13.45 12.71 7.74
C ARG A 414 14.21 12.71 6.41
N LEU A 415 15.06 11.69 6.19
CA LEU A 415 15.85 11.57 4.96
C LEU A 415 14.98 11.23 3.75
N ILE A 416 13.94 10.41 3.92
CA ILE A 416 12.91 10.16 2.89
C ILE A 416 12.19 11.45 2.52
N THR A 417 11.75 12.26 3.50
CA THR A 417 11.12 13.57 3.24
C THR A 417 12.04 14.49 2.46
N LYS A 418 13.34 14.50 2.78
CA LYS A 418 14.36 15.24 2.01
C LYS A 418 14.46 14.77 0.57
N ALA A 419 14.53 13.47 0.35
CA ALA A 419 14.60 12.90 -1.00
C ALA A 419 13.35 13.22 -1.83
N ILE A 420 12.15 13.11 -1.25
CA ILE A 420 10.89 13.46 -1.92
C ILE A 420 10.82 14.97 -2.21
N ALA A 421 11.26 15.83 -1.29
CA ALA A 421 11.28 17.29 -1.53
C ALA A 421 12.20 17.66 -2.70
N LEU A 422 13.39 17.06 -2.76
CA LEU A 422 14.30 17.24 -3.90
C LEU A 422 13.69 16.68 -5.18
N PHE A 423 13.03 15.52 -5.12
CA PHE A 423 12.37 14.92 -6.26
C PHE A 423 11.24 15.82 -6.79
N ILE A 424 10.38 16.36 -5.93
CA ILE A 424 9.35 17.34 -6.32
C ILE A 424 9.98 18.49 -7.06
N ALA A 425 11.03 19.07 -6.49
CA ALA A 425 11.69 20.25 -7.08
C ALA A 425 12.39 19.94 -8.40
N GLN A 426 13.04 18.81 -8.53
CA GLN A 426 13.79 18.43 -9.73
C GLN A 426 12.89 17.89 -10.84
N TRP A 427 11.90 17.06 -10.51
CA TRP A 427 10.97 16.46 -11.45
C TRP A 427 9.93 17.43 -11.99
N CYS A 428 9.27 18.16 -11.09
CA CYS A 428 8.27 19.14 -11.46
C CYS A 428 8.89 20.46 -11.95
N GLY A 429 10.20 20.66 -11.73
CA GLY A 429 10.83 21.97 -11.85
C GLY A 429 10.33 22.92 -10.79
N VAL A 430 11.00 24.06 -10.63
CA VAL A 430 10.60 25.08 -9.66
C VAL A 430 10.62 26.48 -10.26
N THR A 431 9.72 27.35 -9.77
CA THR A 431 9.72 28.78 -10.00
C THR A 431 10.01 29.50 -8.68
N ASP A 432 10.79 30.58 -8.73
CA ASP A 432 11.02 31.42 -7.53
C ASP A 432 9.72 32.13 -7.15
N LEU A 433 9.39 32.11 -5.88
CA LEU A 433 8.20 32.82 -5.34
C LEU A 433 8.40 34.35 -5.27
N GLY A 434 9.63 34.85 -5.56
CA GLY A 434 10.03 36.23 -5.33
C GLY A 434 10.12 36.55 -3.82
N ASP A 435 10.69 37.68 -3.46
CA ASP A 435 10.65 38.24 -2.11
C ASP A 435 9.25 38.83 -1.82
N SER A 436 8.18 37.99 -1.88
CA SER A 436 6.88 38.39 -1.34
C SER A 436 6.97 38.25 0.18
N ASP A 437 6.94 39.42 0.85
CA ASP A 437 6.86 39.60 2.29
C ASP A 437 5.78 38.63 2.88
N PRO A 438 6.08 37.81 3.91
CA PRO A 438 5.10 36.93 4.52
C PRO A 438 4.00 37.66 5.31
N GLY A 439 3.78 38.96 5.08
CA GLY A 439 2.89 39.83 5.85
C GLY A 439 1.63 40.36 5.16
N GLU A 440 1.35 40.09 3.87
CA GLU A 440 0.10 40.55 3.27
C GLU A 440 -1.00 39.46 3.33
N THR A 441 -1.73 39.43 4.44
CA THR A 441 -3.10 38.91 4.49
C THR A 441 -3.95 39.71 3.50
N ARG A 442 -4.35 39.12 2.39
CA ARG A 442 -5.40 39.66 1.53
C ARG A 442 -6.74 39.59 2.27
N GLU A 443 -6.99 40.62 3.09
CA GLU A 443 -8.35 41.01 3.46
C GLU A 443 -8.97 41.75 2.27
N GLY A 444 -10.05 41.23 1.73
CA GLY A 444 -11.05 41.98 1.01
C GLY A 444 -10.92 42.05 -0.52
N ARG A 445 -11.57 41.11 -1.22
CA ARG A 445 -12.56 41.49 -2.27
C ARG A 445 -13.53 40.34 -2.51
#